data_843329bc1756e39319d8d6bb17c275db
#
_entry.id   843329bc1756e39319d8d6bb17c275db
#
_cell.length_a   1.000
_cell.length_b   1.000
_cell.length_c   1.000
_cell.angle_alpha   90.00
_cell.angle_beta   90.00
_cell.angle_gamma   90.00
#
_symmetry.space_group_name_H-M   'P 1'
#
loop_
_entity.id
_entity.type
_entity.pdbx_description
1 polymer ?
#
loop_
_entity_poly.entity_id
_entity_poly.type
_entity_poly.pdbx_seq_one_letter_code
_entity_poly.pdbx_strand_id
1 'polypeptide(L)' 'MPTHERIEINPEIMGGKPVIRGTRVPVEIVLRKLGAGMTPEAIVDDHPRLTLDDIRAAQAFAADYLADEVLVYG' A
#
# COMPACT_ATOMS: atom_id res chain seq x y z
N MET A 1 -4.98 13.76 -11.71
CA MET A 1 -5.10 12.72 -10.68
C MET A 1 -3.86 11.86 -10.67
N PRO A 2 -3.14 11.79 -9.58
CA PRO A 2 -1.99 10.90 -9.54
C PRO A 2 -2.45 9.46 -9.73
N THR A 3 -1.72 8.74 -10.53
CA THR A 3 -1.98 7.33 -10.73
C THR A 3 -1.09 6.55 -9.77
N HIS A 4 -1.68 5.64 -9.05
CA HIS A 4 -0.92 4.77 -8.16
C HIS A 4 -0.56 3.50 -8.93
N GLU A 5 0.39 3.66 -9.83
CA GLU A 5 0.74 2.60 -10.77
C GLU A 5 1.22 1.32 -10.08
N ARG A 6 1.77 1.45 -8.90
CA ARG A 6 2.26 0.29 -8.15
C ARG A 6 1.17 -0.37 -7.31
N ILE A 7 -0.03 0.22 -7.29
CA ILE A 7 -1.15 -0.32 -6.51
C ILE A 7 -2.20 -0.82 -7.48
N GLU A 8 -2.68 -2.00 -7.21
CA GLU A 8 -3.72 -2.62 -8.03
C GLU A 8 -4.95 -2.93 -7.20
N ILE A 9 -6.12 -2.61 -7.74
CA ILE A 9 -7.39 -2.96 -7.13
C ILE A 9 -8.14 -3.79 -8.16
N ASN A 10 -8.26 -5.08 -7.89
CA ASN A 10 -8.89 -6.02 -8.81
C ASN A 10 -9.76 -6.96 -8.00
N PRO A 11 -11.07 -7.02 -8.30
CA PRO A 11 -11.99 -7.89 -7.54
C PRO A 11 -11.56 -9.35 -7.48
N GLU A 12 -10.77 -9.80 -8.45
CA GLU A 12 -10.31 -11.18 -8.49
C GLU A 12 -9.04 -11.41 -7.67
N ILE A 13 -8.45 -10.35 -7.14
CA ILE A 13 -7.25 -10.43 -6.31
C ILE A 13 -7.61 -9.96 -4.91
N MET A 14 -7.50 -10.84 -3.94
CA MET A 14 -7.72 -10.54 -2.52
C MET A 14 -9.07 -9.86 -2.27
N GLY A 15 -10.09 -10.23 -3.05
CA GLY A 15 -11.43 -9.69 -2.85
C GLY A 15 -11.57 -8.21 -3.16
N GLY A 16 -10.68 -7.67 -3.99
CA GLY A 16 -10.74 -6.25 -4.36
C GLY A 16 -9.97 -5.33 -3.42
N LYS A 17 -9.22 -5.88 -2.46
CA LYS A 17 -8.36 -5.05 -1.61
C LYS A 17 -7.23 -4.46 -2.42
N PRO A 18 -6.80 -3.23 -2.11
CA PRO A 18 -5.59 -2.68 -2.73
C PRO A 18 -4.38 -3.56 -2.41
N VAL A 19 -3.67 -3.95 -3.44
CA VAL A 19 -2.45 -4.76 -3.29
C VAL A 19 -1.32 -4.11 -4.06
N ILE A 20 -0.09 -4.47 -3.71
CA ILE A 20 1.06 -4.06 -4.51
C ILE A 20 1.00 -4.82 -5.83
N ARG A 21 1.03 -4.09 -6.93
CA ARG A 21 0.89 -4.65 -8.28
C ARG A 21 1.92 -5.75 -8.51
N GLY A 22 1.46 -6.83 -9.10
CA GLY A 22 2.31 -7.98 -9.36
C GLY A 22 2.51 -8.89 -8.17
N THR A 23 1.82 -8.63 -7.07
CA THR A 23 1.89 -9.44 -5.85
C THR A 23 0.49 -9.66 -5.30
N ARG A 24 0.40 -10.44 -4.23
CA ARG A 24 -0.82 -10.57 -3.45
C ARG A 24 -0.66 -9.93 -2.07
N VAL A 25 0.31 -9.02 -1.94
CA VAL A 25 0.56 -8.33 -0.66
C VAL A 25 -0.35 -7.13 -0.55
N PRO A 26 -1.34 -7.14 0.37
CA PRO A 26 -2.23 -6.00 0.53
C PRO A 26 -1.49 -4.78 1.07
N VAL A 27 -1.90 -3.61 0.61
CA VAL A 27 -1.36 -2.34 1.10
C VAL A 27 -1.52 -2.25 2.62
N GLU A 28 -2.66 -2.72 3.15
CA GLU A 28 -2.90 -2.64 4.60
C GLU A 28 -1.86 -3.40 5.41
N ILE A 29 -1.34 -4.52 4.90
CA ILE A 29 -0.32 -5.30 5.61
C ILE A 29 0.98 -4.51 5.69
N VAL A 30 1.36 -3.85 4.60
CA VAL A 30 2.54 -2.99 4.58
C VAL A 30 2.40 -1.89 5.63
N LEU A 31 1.25 -1.25 5.66
CA LEU A 31 1.00 -0.15 6.59
C LEU A 31 1.00 -0.64 8.05
N ARG A 32 0.41 -1.81 8.31
CA ARG A 32 0.40 -2.37 9.66
C ARG A 32 1.81 -2.68 10.14
N LYS A 33 2.66 -3.20 9.26
CA LYS A 33 4.05 -3.51 9.62
C LYS A 33 4.83 -2.24 9.92
N LEU A 34 4.63 -1.20 9.13
CA LEU A 34 5.24 0.10 9.42
C LEU A 34 4.76 0.65 10.76
N GLY A 35 3.45 0.56 11.02
CA GLY A 35 2.87 1.02 12.26
C GLY A 35 3.37 0.23 13.47
N ALA A 36 3.76 -1.01 13.27
CA ALA A 36 4.32 -1.85 14.33
C ALA A 36 5.81 -1.59 14.56
N GLY A 37 6.41 -0.67 13.80
CA GLY A 37 7.81 -0.30 13.97
C GLY A 37 8.78 -1.01 13.06
N MET A 38 8.31 -1.80 12.10
CA MET A 38 9.22 -2.40 11.13
C MET A 38 9.75 -1.33 10.19
N THR A 39 11.02 -1.45 9.84
CA THR A 39 11.59 -0.56 8.82
C THR A 39 11.17 -1.01 7.43
N PRO A 40 11.17 -0.09 6.45
CA PRO A 40 10.91 -0.50 5.06
C PRO A 40 11.81 -1.63 4.60
N GLU A 41 13.08 -1.60 4.99
CA GLU A 41 14.04 -2.64 4.63
C GLU A 41 13.63 -3.99 5.18
N ALA A 42 13.17 -4.03 6.43
CA ALA A 42 12.73 -5.27 7.05
C ALA A 42 11.48 -5.83 6.35
N ILE A 43 10.60 -4.96 5.91
CA ILE A 43 9.40 -5.38 5.18
C ILE A 43 9.78 -5.99 3.83
N VAL A 44 10.73 -5.39 3.14
CA VAL A 44 11.23 -5.93 1.87
C VAL A 44 11.89 -7.29 2.09
N ASP A 45 12.60 -7.47 3.20
CA ASP A 45 13.19 -8.77 3.54
C ASP A 45 12.11 -9.84 3.73
N ASP A 46 11.01 -9.49 4.38
CA ASP A 46 9.89 -10.42 4.61
C ASP A 46 9.13 -10.73 3.30
N HIS A 47 9.12 -9.78 2.39
CA HIS A 47 8.39 -9.89 1.13
C HIS A 47 9.33 -9.57 -0.02
N PRO A 48 10.14 -10.53 -0.48
CA PRO A 48 11.18 -10.27 -1.49
C PRO A 48 10.67 -9.72 -2.82
N ARG A 49 9.37 -9.84 -3.09
CA ARG A 49 8.80 -9.27 -4.30
C ARG A 49 8.57 -7.76 -4.20
N LEU A 50 8.63 -7.22 -2.99
CA LEU A 50 8.45 -5.78 -2.78
C LEU A 50 9.77 -5.05 -2.90
N THR A 51 9.69 -3.80 -3.32
CA THR A 51 10.82 -2.89 -3.34
C THR A 51 10.54 -1.74 -2.39
N LEU A 52 11.56 -0.94 -2.10
CA LEU A 52 11.36 0.25 -1.26
C LEU A 52 10.40 1.23 -1.93
N ASP A 53 10.40 1.30 -3.25
CA ASP A 53 9.43 2.14 -3.97
C ASP A 53 8.01 1.65 -3.77
N ASP A 54 7.81 0.34 -3.65
CA ASP A 54 6.49 -0.21 -3.35
C ASP A 54 6.01 0.22 -1.97
N ILE A 55 6.91 0.26 -0.99
CA ILE A 55 6.57 0.72 0.36
C ILE A 55 6.12 2.19 0.32
N ARG A 56 6.86 3.02 -0.41
CA ARG A 56 6.49 4.43 -0.57
C ARG A 56 5.16 4.57 -1.29
N ALA A 57 4.92 3.76 -2.30
CA ALA A 57 3.67 3.79 -3.04
C ALA A 57 2.49 3.44 -2.14
N ALA A 58 2.66 2.46 -1.26
CA ALA A 58 1.62 2.09 -0.31
C ALA A 58 1.28 3.26 0.62
N GLN A 59 2.30 3.95 1.10
CA GLN A 59 2.09 5.10 1.98
C GLN A 59 1.41 6.26 1.25
N ALA A 60 1.84 6.54 0.02
CA ALA A 60 1.26 7.61 -0.79
C ALA A 60 -0.20 7.30 -1.12
N PHE A 61 -0.49 6.07 -1.46
CA PHE A 61 -1.86 5.64 -1.73
C PHE A 61 -2.75 5.85 -0.51
N ALA A 62 -2.28 5.43 0.65
CA ALA A 62 -3.06 5.56 1.88
C ALA A 62 -3.28 7.03 2.24
N ALA A 63 -2.28 7.86 2.04
CA ALA A 63 -2.39 9.29 2.32
C ALA A 63 -3.46 9.95 1.44
N ASP A 64 -3.44 9.61 0.14
CA ASP A 64 -4.44 10.16 -0.79
C ASP A 64 -5.84 9.66 -0.46
N TYR A 65 -5.94 8.39 -0.12
CA TYR A 65 -7.23 7.81 0.25
C TYR A 65 -7.82 8.49 1.48
N LEU A 66 -7.01 8.70 2.50
CA LEU A 66 -7.44 9.35 3.73
C LEU A 66 -7.70 10.84 3.54
N ALA A 67 -6.95 11.48 2.66
CA ALA A 67 -7.16 12.90 2.36
C ALA A 67 -8.53 13.13 1.75
N ASP A 68 -8.96 12.25 0.87
CA ASP A 68 -10.30 12.35 0.28
C ASP A 68 -11.38 12.23 1.35
N GLU A 69 -11.19 11.31 2.30
CA GLU A 69 -12.12 11.14 3.41
C GLU A 69 -12.17 12.36 4.31
N VAL A 70 -11.00 12.90 4.65
CA VAL A 70 -10.88 14.04 5.56
C VAL A 70 -11.47 15.30 4.96
N LEU A 71 -11.35 15.48 3.65
CA LEU A 71 -11.88 16.67 2.99
C LEU A 71 -13.40 16.80 3.12
N VAL A 72 -14.08 15.71 3.37
CA VAL A 72 -15.53 15.73 3.58
C VAL A 72 -15.88 16.46 4.87
N TYR A 73 -15.02 16.41 5.85
CA TYR A 73 -15.27 16.96 7.19
C TYR A 73 -14.45 18.21 7.50
N GLY A 74 -13.48 18.47 6.64
CA GLY A 74 -12.59 19.62 6.82
C GLY A 74 -13.17 20.90 6.37
#